data_17038594d0040d44c7a426e89e7ed8e7
#
_entry.id   17038594d0040d44c7a426e89e7ed8e7
#
_cell.length_a   1.000
_cell.length_b   1.000
_cell.length_c   1.000
_cell.angle_alpha   90.00
_cell.angle_beta   90.00
_cell.angle_gamma   90.00
#
_symmetry.space_group_name_H-M   'P 1'
#
loop_
_entity.id
_entity.type
_entity.pdbx_description
1 polymer ?
#
loop_
_entity_poly.entity_id
_entity_poly.type
_entity_poly.pdbx_seq_one_letter_code
_entity_poly.pdbx_strand_id
1 'polypeptide(L)'
;VAKGLIYYQKTKGKIRGIMRQIVLDTETTGIDPKEGHRVIEIGCVELVNRKLTGNHFHVYINPGRQIEQEAIDVHGITNEFLTDKPTFRDVAEDFVNFIRGAQLVIHNAPFDVGFMDHEFGMEPKTRGVITKDICSVLDTLAVARKMHPGQKNNLDALCKRYGIDNSHRELHGALLDAEILADVYLLMTGGQTKLNLASKGSGENQSDALRRLNRNGNKLKVIKASADELAQHESRLDIVEKAGGKCLWRPEQNDA
;
A
#
# COMPACT_ATOMS: atom_id res chain seq x y z
N VAL A 1 -20.45 21.19 -3.07
CA VAL A 1 -19.57 22.22 -3.65
C VAL A 1 -18.51 22.55 -2.61
N ALA A 2 -17.35 21.92 -2.63
CA ALA A 2 -16.19 22.36 -1.88
C ALA A 2 -14.96 22.21 -2.78
N LYS A 3 -14.45 23.36 -3.25
CA LYS A 3 -13.23 23.50 -4.04
C LYS A 3 -12.02 23.21 -3.15
N GLY A 4 -11.38 22.06 -3.31
CA GLY A 4 -10.06 21.77 -2.76
C GLY A 4 -8.98 22.24 -3.72
N LEU A 5 -8.59 23.50 -3.68
CA LEU A 5 -7.39 24.00 -4.33
C LEU A 5 -6.17 23.55 -3.50
N ILE A 6 -5.38 22.65 -4.04
CA ILE A 6 -4.07 22.33 -3.46
C ILE A 6 -3.05 23.30 -4.06
N TYR A 7 -2.56 24.22 -3.21
CA TYR A 7 -1.51 25.17 -3.56
C TYR A 7 -0.16 24.43 -3.68
N TYR A 8 0.43 24.48 -4.86
CA TYR A 8 1.83 24.16 -5.08
C TYR A 8 2.68 25.36 -4.63
N GLN A 9 3.26 25.31 -3.44
CA GLN A 9 4.34 26.23 -3.06
C GLN A 9 5.69 25.61 -3.42
N LYS A 10 6.36 26.25 -4.38
CA LYS A 10 7.72 25.96 -4.80
C LYS A 10 8.69 26.58 -3.79
N THR A 11 9.13 25.83 -2.79
CA THR A 11 10.24 26.24 -1.92
C THR A 11 11.40 25.27 -2.08
N LYS A 12 12.60 25.84 -2.30
CA LYS A 12 13.89 25.11 -2.37
C LYS A 12 14.22 24.53 -0.99
N GLY A 13 13.74 23.33 -0.73
CA GLY A 13 14.06 22.50 0.41
C GLY A 13 13.26 21.21 0.20
N LYS A 14 13.89 20.03 0.31
CA LYS A 14 13.22 18.74 0.17
C LYS A 14 12.07 18.64 1.17
N ILE A 15 10.90 19.15 0.79
CA ILE A 15 9.65 18.79 1.44
C ILE A 15 9.38 17.36 1.01
N ARG A 16 9.25 16.41 1.94
CA ARG A 16 8.58 15.14 1.66
C ARG A 16 7.19 15.51 1.15
N GLY A 17 6.99 15.48 -0.16
CA GLY A 17 5.71 15.75 -0.77
C GLY A 17 4.68 14.77 -0.20
N ILE A 18 3.47 15.25 0.04
CA ILE A 18 2.32 14.40 0.36
C ILE A 18 2.20 13.39 -0.77
N MET A 19 2.40 12.11 -0.46
CA MET A 19 2.29 11.04 -1.45
C MET A 19 0.83 10.60 -1.48
N ARG A 20 0.13 11.02 -2.54
CA ARG A 20 -1.23 10.59 -2.84
C ARG A 20 -1.18 9.37 -3.75
N GLN A 21 -1.80 8.29 -3.33
CA GLN A 21 -1.89 7.04 -4.08
C GLN A 21 -3.36 6.67 -4.25
N ILE A 22 -3.69 6.09 -5.40
CA ILE A 22 -5.00 5.52 -5.69
C ILE A 22 -4.78 4.04 -5.96
N VAL A 23 -5.30 3.21 -5.10
CA VAL A 23 -5.37 1.77 -5.36
C VAL A 23 -6.57 1.53 -6.24
N LEU A 24 -6.37 0.87 -7.38
CA LEU A 24 -7.36 0.76 -8.43
C LEU A 24 -7.45 -0.67 -8.92
N ASP A 25 -8.67 -1.08 -9.23
CA ASP A 25 -9.00 -2.30 -9.95
C ASP A 25 -10.17 -2.03 -10.90
N THR A 26 -10.29 -2.85 -11.97
CA THR A 26 -11.37 -2.73 -12.97
C THR A 26 -11.94 -4.08 -13.34
N GLU A 27 -13.27 -4.13 -13.56
CA GLU A 27 -13.91 -5.25 -14.23
C GLU A 27 -14.24 -4.90 -15.68
N THR A 28 -14.22 -5.90 -16.54
CA THR A 28 -14.32 -5.72 -17.99
C THR A 28 -15.23 -6.75 -18.64
N THR A 29 -15.68 -6.49 -19.86
CA THR A 29 -16.51 -7.44 -20.64
C THR A 29 -15.71 -8.62 -21.19
N GLY A 30 -14.39 -8.64 -21.03
CA GLY A 30 -13.46 -9.65 -21.53
C GLY A 30 -12.02 -9.18 -21.39
N ILE A 31 -11.07 -9.83 -22.04
CA ILE A 31 -9.64 -9.73 -21.70
C ILE A 31 -8.80 -8.77 -22.56
N ASP A 32 -9.23 -8.40 -23.76
CA ASP A 32 -8.45 -7.52 -24.65
C ASP A 32 -9.29 -6.36 -25.20
N PRO A 33 -8.93 -5.09 -24.87
CA PRO A 33 -9.64 -3.93 -25.39
C PRO A 33 -9.57 -3.81 -26.92
N LYS A 34 -8.59 -4.41 -27.60
CA LYS A 34 -8.48 -4.43 -29.06
C LYS A 34 -9.56 -5.27 -29.74
N GLU A 35 -10.14 -6.22 -29.02
CA GLU A 35 -11.27 -7.02 -29.46
C GLU A 35 -12.61 -6.32 -29.18
N GLY A 36 -12.53 -5.07 -28.75
CA GLY A 36 -13.68 -4.21 -28.45
C GLY A 36 -14.25 -4.44 -27.06
N HIS A 37 -13.53 -5.15 -26.17
CA HIS A 37 -13.94 -5.26 -24.78
C HIS A 37 -13.87 -3.93 -24.07
N ARG A 38 -14.72 -3.72 -23.07
CA ARG A 38 -14.98 -2.45 -22.40
C ARG A 38 -14.91 -2.62 -20.90
N VAL A 39 -14.61 -1.51 -20.21
CA VAL A 39 -14.71 -1.42 -18.74
C VAL A 39 -16.17 -1.40 -18.31
N ILE A 40 -16.51 -2.15 -17.28
CA ILE A 40 -17.87 -2.24 -16.70
C ILE A 40 -17.95 -1.87 -15.23
N GLU A 41 -16.83 -1.90 -14.51
CA GLU A 41 -16.74 -1.40 -13.14
C GLU A 41 -15.37 -0.78 -12.92
N ILE A 42 -15.32 0.33 -12.18
CA ILE A 42 -14.10 0.95 -11.69
C ILE A 42 -14.20 1.08 -10.20
N GLY A 43 -13.23 0.50 -9.48
CA GLY A 43 -13.08 0.62 -8.04
C GLY A 43 -11.76 1.28 -7.67
N CYS A 44 -11.82 2.34 -6.89
CA CYS A 44 -10.63 3.06 -6.44
C CYS A 44 -10.73 3.43 -4.97
N VAL A 45 -9.65 3.26 -4.21
CA VAL A 45 -9.53 3.79 -2.84
C VAL A 45 -8.29 4.68 -2.72
N GLU A 46 -8.42 5.76 -1.98
CA GLU A 46 -7.37 6.75 -1.83
C GLU A 46 -6.53 6.50 -0.58
N LEU A 47 -5.21 6.54 -0.79
CA LEU A 47 -4.21 6.56 0.28
C LEU A 47 -3.46 7.89 0.27
N VAL A 48 -3.31 8.52 1.43
CA VAL A 48 -2.45 9.68 1.63
C VAL A 48 -1.42 9.34 2.70
N ASN A 49 -0.14 9.41 2.33
CA ASN A 49 0.96 9.01 3.21
C ASN A 49 0.76 7.61 3.81
N ARG A 50 0.31 6.66 2.98
CA ARG A 50 0.05 5.25 3.33
C ARG A 50 -1.09 5.03 4.34
N LYS A 51 -2.04 5.94 4.40
CA LYS A 51 -3.25 5.80 5.23
C LYS A 51 -4.47 5.95 4.34
N LEU A 52 -5.44 5.06 4.48
CA LEU A 52 -6.75 5.21 3.86
C LEU A 52 -7.38 6.53 4.32
N THR A 53 -7.91 7.29 3.37
CA THR A 53 -8.58 8.57 3.66
C THR A 53 -10.09 8.41 3.81
N GLY A 54 -10.65 7.28 3.38
CA GLY A 54 -12.08 7.05 3.22
C GLY A 54 -12.65 7.63 1.92
N ASN A 55 -11.84 8.37 1.14
CA ASN A 55 -12.24 8.83 -0.18
C ASN A 55 -12.07 7.69 -1.19
N HIS A 56 -13.09 7.48 -2.02
CA HIS A 56 -13.11 6.42 -3.02
C HIS A 56 -13.82 6.90 -4.29
N PHE A 57 -13.58 6.20 -5.39
CA PHE A 57 -14.33 6.32 -6.64
C PHE A 57 -14.85 4.94 -7.01
N HIS A 58 -16.16 4.82 -7.14
CA HIS A 58 -16.80 3.56 -7.49
C HIS A 58 -17.92 3.81 -8.47
N VAL A 59 -17.91 3.13 -9.60
CA VAL A 59 -18.93 3.26 -10.62
C VAL A 59 -19.08 1.98 -11.44
N TYR A 60 -20.33 1.58 -11.69
CA TYR A 60 -20.69 0.61 -12.71
C TYR A 60 -20.97 1.33 -14.01
N ILE A 61 -20.59 0.72 -15.13
CA ILE A 61 -20.59 1.35 -16.46
C ILE A 61 -21.34 0.46 -17.45
N ASN A 62 -22.26 1.05 -18.17
CA ASN A 62 -22.89 0.38 -19.30
C ASN A 62 -21.91 0.38 -20.50
N PRO A 63 -21.42 -0.81 -20.92
CA PRO A 63 -20.42 -0.90 -21.97
C PRO A 63 -20.98 -0.71 -23.38
N GLY A 64 -22.31 -0.73 -23.56
CA GLY A 64 -22.98 -0.72 -24.87
C GLY A 64 -22.75 -1.99 -25.70
N ARG A 65 -22.29 -3.09 -25.07
CA ARG A 65 -22.08 -4.40 -25.66
C ARG A 65 -22.41 -5.51 -24.66
N GLN A 66 -22.56 -6.73 -25.17
CA GLN A 66 -22.74 -7.91 -24.32
C GLN A 66 -21.45 -8.26 -23.59
N ILE A 67 -21.59 -8.69 -22.34
CA ILE A 67 -20.50 -9.24 -21.52
C ILE A 67 -20.34 -10.71 -21.89
N GLU A 68 -19.12 -11.19 -21.99
CA GLU A 68 -18.85 -12.60 -22.22
C GLU A 68 -19.19 -13.42 -20.97
N GLN A 69 -19.68 -14.65 -21.19
CA GLN A 69 -20.12 -15.51 -20.09
C GLN A 69 -18.98 -15.80 -19.12
N GLU A 70 -17.79 -16.04 -19.64
CA GLU A 70 -16.59 -16.27 -18.83
C GLU A 70 -16.26 -15.10 -17.91
N ALA A 71 -16.52 -13.87 -18.35
CA ALA A 71 -16.33 -12.67 -17.54
C ALA A 71 -17.42 -12.57 -16.45
N ILE A 72 -18.70 -12.84 -16.82
CA ILE A 72 -19.81 -12.90 -15.85
C ILE A 72 -19.53 -13.93 -14.76
N ASP A 73 -18.99 -15.09 -15.12
CA ASP A 73 -18.68 -16.17 -14.17
C ASP A 73 -17.60 -15.75 -13.16
N VAL A 74 -16.75 -14.78 -13.50
CA VAL A 74 -15.70 -14.23 -12.61
C VAL A 74 -16.23 -13.15 -11.69
N HIS A 75 -16.89 -12.13 -12.22
CA HIS A 75 -17.29 -10.92 -11.45
C HIS A 75 -18.78 -10.87 -11.10
N GLY A 76 -19.64 -11.73 -11.71
CA GLY A 76 -21.07 -11.81 -11.41
C GLY A 76 -21.92 -10.65 -11.94
N ILE A 77 -21.33 -9.68 -12.64
CA ILE A 77 -22.04 -8.52 -13.17
C ILE A 77 -22.76 -8.92 -14.45
N THR A 78 -24.10 -8.80 -14.46
CA THR A 78 -24.90 -9.20 -15.62
C THR A 78 -25.19 -8.05 -16.58
N ASN A 79 -25.56 -8.38 -17.82
CA ASN A 79 -25.96 -7.40 -18.80
C ASN A 79 -27.18 -6.58 -18.33
N GLU A 80 -28.15 -7.24 -17.68
CA GLU A 80 -29.36 -6.62 -17.15
C GLU A 80 -29.03 -5.58 -16.09
N PHE A 81 -28.10 -5.90 -15.17
CA PHE A 81 -27.65 -4.99 -14.11
C PHE A 81 -27.05 -3.70 -14.66
N LEU A 82 -26.38 -3.75 -15.80
CA LEU A 82 -25.72 -2.58 -16.40
C LEU A 82 -26.60 -1.74 -17.30
N THR A 83 -27.82 -2.16 -17.59
CA THR A 83 -28.70 -1.49 -18.57
C THR A 83 -29.00 -0.03 -18.19
N ASP A 84 -29.16 0.28 -16.91
CA ASP A 84 -29.47 1.61 -16.37
C ASP A 84 -28.25 2.39 -15.88
N LYS A 85 -27.05 1.86 -16.05
CA LYS A 85 -25.81 2.50 -15.58
C LYS A 85 -25.30 3.55 -16.58
N PRO A 86 -24.56 4.58 -16.12
CA PRO A 86 -23.94 5.57 -16.99
C PRO A 86 -22.97 4.89 -17.98
N THR A 87 -22.76 5.54 -19.11
CA THR A 87 -21.70 5.12 -20.05
C THR A 87 -20.33 5.63 -19.58
N PHE A 88 -19.25 5.09 -20.15
CA PHE A 88 -17.91 5.59 -19.82
C PHE A 88 -17.77 7.09 -20.13
N ARG A 89 -18.42 7.59 -21.20
CA ARG A 89 -18.49 9.01 -21.56
C ARG A 89 -18.96 9.90 -20.43
N ASP A 90 -19.94 9.44 -19.67
CA ASP A 90 -20.58 10.22 -18.61
C ASP A 90 -19.66 10.37 -17.38
N VAL A 91 -18.77 9.41 -17.15
CA VAL A 91 -17.93 9.34 -15.97
C VAL A 91 -16.45 9.64 -16.22
N ALA A 92 -16.03 9.68 -17.49
CA ALA A 92 -14.63 9.77 -17.89
C ALA A 92 -13.88 10.99 -17.30
N GLU A 93 -14.51 12.17 -17.33
CA GLU A 93 -13.90 13.41 -16.79
C GLU A 93 -13.70 13.33 -15.28
N ASP A 94 -14.72 12.86 -14.55
CA ASP A 94 -14.67 12.73 -13.09
C ASP A 94 -13.62 11.71 -12.70
N PHE A 95 -13.54 10.60 -13.41
CA PHE A 95 -12.52 9.58 -13.20
C PHE A 95 -11.10 10.12 -13.45
N VAL A 96 -10.85 10.78 -14.58
CA VAL A 96 -9.57 11.42 -14.88
C VAL A 96 -9.20 12.44 -13.81
N ASN A 97 -10.15 13.26 -13.35
CA ASN A 97 -9.91 14.25 -12.29
C ASN A 97 -9.58 13.58 -10.95
N PHE A 98 -10.22 12.45 -10.65
CA PHE A 98 -9.97 11.70 -9.43
C PHE A 98 -8.54 11.12 -9.39
N ILE A 99 -8.08 10.54 -10.50
CA ILE A 99 -6.74 9.88 -10.52
C ILE A 99 -5.58 10.85 -10.78
N ARG A 100 -5.83 12.01 -11.38
CA ARG A 100 -4.79 12.95 -11.84
C ARG A 100 -3.80 13.32 -10.74
N GLY A 101 -2.52 13.22 -11.07
CA GLY A 101 -1.40 13.58 -10.17
C GLY A 101 -1.14 12.58 -9.04
N ALA A 102 -1.88 11.47 -8.99
CA ALA A 102 -1.65 10.40 -8.03
C ALA A 102 -0.63 9.36 -8.56
N GLN A 103 -0.17 8.50 -7.66
CA GLN A 103 0.43 7.23 -8.04
C GLN A 103 -0.67 6.17 -8.02
N LEU A 104 -0.95 5.56 -9.17
CA LEU A 104 -1.84 4.41 -9.27
C LEU A 104 -1.12 3.16 -8.74
N VAL A 105 -1.78 2.41 -7.88
CA VAL A 105 -1.32 1.13 -7.34
C VAL A 105 -2.29 0.07 -7.84
N ILE A 106 -1.83 -0.78 -8.75
CA ILE A 106 -2.67 -1.71 -9.50
C ILE A 106 -2.02 -3.09 -9.50
N HIS A 107 -2.81 -4.16 -9.45
CA HIS A 107 -2.31 -5.52 -9.51
C HIS A 107 -2.38 -6.05 -10.95
N ASN A 108 -1.25 -6.26 -11.61
CA ASN A 108 -1.14 -6.51 -13.04
C ASN A 108 -1.51 -5.27 -13.88
N ALA A 109 -0.92 -4.13 -13.51
CA ALA A 109 -1.23 -2.81 -14.06
C ALA A 109 -1.31 -2.70 -15.61
N PRO A 110 -0.56 -3.46 -16.42
CA PRO A 110 -0.71 -3.41 -17.87
C PRO A 110 -2.12 -3.70 -18.37
N PHE A 111 -2.88 -4.54 -17.66
CA PHE A 111 -4.26 -4.87 -18.01
C PHE A 111 -5.17 -3.62 -17.85
N ASP A 112 -5.27 -3.10 -16.64
CA ASP A 112 -6.17 -1.97 -16.35
C ASP A 112 -5.77 -0.69 -17.09
N VAL A 113 -4.47 -0.40 -17.13
CA VAL A 113 -3.96 0.76 -17.88
C VAL A 113 -4.27 0.64 -19.37
N GLY A 114 -4.18 -0.57 -19.94
CA GLY A 114 -4.54 -0.81 -21.33
C GLY A 114 -6.01 -0.52 -21.62
N PHE A 115 -6.92 -0.96 -20.74
CA PHE A 115 -8.34 -0.67 -20.83
C PHE A 115 -8.64 0.82 -20.62
N MET A 116 -8.04 1.45 -19.60
CA MET A 116 -8.23 2.88 -19.32
C MET A 116 -7.80 3.74 -20.50
N ASP A 117 -6.61 3.51 -21.05
CA ASP A 117 -6.08 4.28 -22.19
C ASP A 117 -6.94 4.07 -23.46
N HIS A 118 -7.49 2.87 -23.65
CA HIS A 118 -8.42 2.57 -24.73
C HIS A 118 -9.72 3.34 -24.57
N GLU A 119 -10.34 3.31 -23.39
CA GLU A 119 -11.57 4.06 -23.09
C GLU A 119 -11.37 5.57 -23.24
N PHE A 120 -10.28 6.12 -22.71
CA PHE A 120 -9.96 7.54 -22.85
C PHE A 120 -9.79 7.95 -24.30
N GLY A 121 -9.19 7.09 -25.13
CA GLY A 121 -8.99 7.35 -26.55
C GLY A 121 -10.29 7.42 -27.37
N MET A 122 -11.33 6.70 -26.95
CA MET A 122 -12.63 6.68 -27.60
C MET A 122 -13.48 7.91 -27.28
N GLU A 123 -13.33 8.50 -26.10
CA GLU A 123 -14.20 9.57 -25.64
C GLU A 123 -13.68 10.95 -26.01
N PRO A 124 -14.52 11.83 -26.62
CA PRO A 124 -14.07 13.15 -27.10
C PRO A 124 -13.45 14.04 -26.03
N LYS A 125 -13.93 13.96 -24.78
CA LYS A 125 -13.47 14.79 -23.66
C LYS A 125 -12.13 14.34 -23.07
N THR A 126 -11.80 13.08 -23.20
CA THR A 126 -10.56 12.47 -22.67
C THR A 126 -9.62 12.01 -23.78
N ARG A 127 -9.98 12.24 -25.06
CA ARG A 127 -9.13 11.87 -26.20
C ARG A 127 -7.76 12.53 -26.09
N GLY A 128 -6.71 11.71 -26.12
CA GLY A 128 -5.34 12.16 -25.94
C GLY A 128 -4.85 12.13 -24.48
N VAL A 129 -5.71 11.79 -23.53
CA VAL A 129 -5.27 11.46 -22.17
C VAL A 129 -4.64 10.08 -22.22
N ILE A 130 -3.41 9.99 -21.71
CA ILE A 130 -2.68 8.75 -21.50
C ILE A 130 -2.41 8.63 -19.99
N THR A 131 -2.73 7.49 -19.42
CA THR A 131 -2.63 7.28 -17.96
C THR A 131 -1.26 7.66 -17.42
N LYS A 132 -0.19 7.26 -18.11
CA LYS A 132 1.20 7.53 -17.68
C LYS A 132 1.61 9.00 -17.77
N ASP A 133 0.87 9.83 -18.50
CA ASP A 133 1.15 11.27 -18.59
C ASP A 133 0.52 12.04 -17.43
N ILE A 134 -0.53 11.50 -16.84
CA ILE A 134 -1.26 12.14 -15.74
C ILE A 134 -1.03 11.49 -14.38
N CYS A 135 -0.53 10.24 -14.35
CA CYS A 135 -0.28 9.44 -13.15
C CYS A 135 1.06 8.72 -13.24
N SER A 136 1.70 8.46 -12.11
CA SER A 136 2.69 7.39 -12.04
C SER A 136 1.99 6.06 -11.76
N VAL A 137 2.54 4.94 -12.23
CA VAL A 137 1.94 3.62 -12.06
C VAL A 137 2.88 2.70 -11.30
N LEU A 138 2.38 2.04 -10.27
CA LEU A 138 3.06 0.99 -9.51
C LEU A 138 2.30 -0.32 -9.73
N ASP A 139 2.97 -1.29 -10.35
CA ASP A 139 2.45 -2.65 -10.53
C ASP A 139 2.82 -3.52 -9.33
N THR A 140 1.81 -3.85 -8.50
CA THR A 140 2.01 -4.66 -7.30
C THR A 140 2.34 -6.12 -7.62
N LEU A 141 1.90 -6.65 -8.78
CA LEU A 141 2.28 -7.99 -9.23
C LEU A 141 3.78 -8.06 -9.54
N ALA A 142 4.32 -7.02 -10.19
CA ALA A 142 5.75 -6.94 -10.45
C ALA A 142 6.57 -6.81 -9.17
N VAL A 143 6.07 -6.06 -8.17
CA VAL A 143 6.67 -5.97 -6.83
C VAL A 143 6.62 -7.33 -6.12
N ALA A 144 5.45 -7.98 -6.10
CA ALA A 144 5.25 -9.27 -5.45
C ALA A 144 6.16 -10.37 -6.04
N ARG A 145 6.30 -10.41 -7.37
CA ARG A 145 7.19 -11.37 -8.06
C ARG A 145 8.66 -11.18 -7.67
N LYS A 146 9.10 -9.95 -7.42
CA LYS A 146 10.46 -9.68 -6.92
C LYS A 146 10.65 -10.10 -5.48
N MET A 147 9.62 -9.94 -4.65
CA MET A 147 9.68 -10.29 -3.22
C MET A 147 9.49 -11.78 -2.98
N HIS A 148 8.71 -12.46 -3.82
CA HIS A 148 8.33 -13.87 -3.69
C HIS A 148 8.59 -14.64 -5.00
N PRO A 149 9.85 -14.77 -5.41
CA PRO A 149 10.18 -15.45 -6.68
C PRO A 149 9.73 -16.92 -6.63
N GLY A 150 9.22 -17.41 -7.76
CA GLY A 150 8.75 -18.81 -7.91
C GLY A 150 7.44 -19.15 -7.18
N GLN A 151 6.78 -18.18 -6.55
CA GLN A 151 5.51 -18.40 -5.84
C GLN A 151 4.33 -17.83 -6.63
N LYS A 152 3.11 -18.29 -6.29
CA LYS A 152 1.88 -17.65 -6.77
C LYS A 152 1.77 -16.25 -6.15
N ASN A 153 1.48 -15.26 -6.99
CA ASN A 153 1.42 -13.84 -6.61
C ASN A 153 0.13 -13.16 -7.10
N ASN A 154 -0.94 -13.91 -7.35
CA ASN A 154 -2.27 -13.34 -7.51
C ASN A 154 -2.80 -12.80 -6.17
N LEU A 155 -3.86 -12.00 -6.19
CA LEU A 155 -4.39 -11.30 -5.01
C LEU A 155 -4.72 -12.27 -3.88
N ASP A 156 -5.39 -13.40 -4.16
CA ASP A 156 -5.73 -14.42 -3.15
C ASP A 156 -4.50 -15.06 -2.50
N ALA A 157 -3.46 -15.36 -3.30
CA ALA A 157 -2.23 -15.92 -2.77
C ALA A 157 -1.49 -14.91 -1.87
N LEU A 158 -1.58 -13.61 -2.18
CA LEU A 158 -1.02 -12.54 -1.36
C LEU A 158 -1.84 -12.34 -0.09
N CYS A 159 -3.18 -12.35 -0.14
CA CYS A 159 -4.05 -12.31 1.04
C CYS A 159 -3.67 -13.43 2.02
N LYS A 160 -3.62 -14.67 1.52
CA LYS A 160 -3.23 -15.82 2.34
C LYS A 160 -1.84 -15.67 2.96
N ARG A 161 -0.88 -15.12 2.20
CA ARG A 161 0.51 -14.93 2.65
C ARG A 161 0.62 -13.86 3.73
N TYR A 162 -0.13 -12.78 3.60
CA TYR A 162 -0.09 -11.65 4.52
C TYR A 162 -1.13 -11.73 5.64
N GLY A 163 -1.94 -12.82 5.68
CA GLY A 163 -2.95 -13.02 6.72
C GLY A 163 -4.12 -12.06 6.63
N ILE A 164 -4.46 -11.63 5.40
CA ILE A 164 -5.63 -10.79 5.13
C ILE A 164 -6.83 -11.71 4.92
N ASP A 165 -7.90 -11.46 5.65
CA ASP A 165 -9.16 -12.16 5.49
C ASP A 165 -9.90 -11.65 4.25
N ASN A 166 -10.03 -12.52 3.24
CA ASN A 166 -10.79 -12.27 2.02
C ASN A 166 -11.97 -13.27 1.88
N SER A 167 -12.44 -13.87 2.97
CA SER A 167 -13.50 -14.87 2.97
C SER A 167 -14.85 -14.33 2.46
N HIS A 168 -15.07 -13.04 2.54
CA HIS A 168 -16.25 -12.34 2.03
C HIS A 168 -16.19 -12.03 0.52
N ARG A 169 -15.08 -12.36 -0.16
CA ARG A 169 -14.89 -12.21 -1.60
C ARG A 169 -15.37 -13.47 -2.31
N GLU A 170 -16.68 -13.60 -2.51
CA GLU A 170 -17.28 -14.71 -3.24
C GLU A 170 -17.07 -14.57 -4.76
N LEU A 171 -17.19 -13.33 -5.26
CA LEU A 171 -16.94 -12.95 -6.65
C LEU A 171 -15.95 -11.77 -6.69
N HIS A 172 -15.38 -11.55 -7.86
CA HIS A 172 -14.56 -10.37 -8.10
C HIS A 172 -15.44 -9.11 -8.17
N GLY A 173 -14.98 -8.02 -7.57
CA GLY A 173 -15.64 -6.72 -7.64
C GLY A 173 -14.59 -5.64 -7.46
N ALA A 174 -14.55 -4.69 -8.41
CA ALA A 174 -13.44 -3.75 -8.52
C ALA A 174 -13.19 -2.94 -7.24
N LEU A 175 -14.23 -2.49 -6.54
CA LEU A 175 -14.03 -1.74 -5.29
C LEU A 175 -13.50 -2.64 -4.18
N LEU A 176 -14.08 -3.82 -3.99
CA LEU A 176 -13.65 -4.77 -2.97
C LEU A 176 -12.20 -5.22 -3.22
N ASP A 177 -11.85 -5.49 -4.48
CA ASP A 177 -10.51 -5.90 -4.86
C ASP A 177 -9.50 -4.78 -4.67
N ALA A 178 -9.88 -3.52 -4.94
CA ALA A 178 -9.06 -2.35 -4.62
C ALA A 178 -8.83 -2.17 -3.11
N GLU A 179 -9.85 -2.41 -2.26
CA GLU A 179 -9.72 -2.37 -0.80
C GLU A 179 -8.79 -3.47 -0.28
N ILE A 180 -8.99 -4.70 -0.71
CA ILE A 180 -8.12 -5.84 -0.38
C ILE A 180 -6.69 -5.58 -0.86
N LEU A 181 -6.53 -5.07 -2.10
CA LEU A 181 -5.22 -4.73 -2.66
C LEU A 181 -4.53 -3.63 -1.85
N ALA A 182 -5.28 -2.65 -1.32
CA ALA A 182 -4.70 -1.62 -0.46
C ALA A 182 -4.06 -2.23 0.80
N ASP A 183 -4.75 -3.15 1.45
CA ASP A 183 -4.23 -3.85 2.62
C ASP A 183 -3.01 -4.71 2.29
N VAL A 184 -3.07 -5.49 1.20
CA VAL A 184 -1.93 -6.27 0.70
C VAL A 184 -0.74 -5.36 0.40
N TYR A 185 -0.96 -4.25 -0.32
CA TYR A 185 0.09 -3.29 -0.68
C TYR A 185 0.74 -2.68 0.56
N LEU A 186 -0.06 -2.27 1.55
CA LEU A 186 0.43 -1.69 2.79
C LEU A 186 1.27 -2.68 3.59
N LEU A 187 0.85 -3.93 3.72
CA LEU A 187 1.62 -4.97 4.40
C LEU A 187 2.86 -5.38 3.62
N MET A 188 2.73 -5.61 2.31
CA MET A 188 3.84 -6.00 1.44
C MET A 188 4.98 -4.97 1.43
N THR A 189 4.65 -3.67 1.48
CA THR A 189 5.63 -2.59 1.36
C THR A 189 5.96 -1.89 2.68
N GLY A 190 5.25 -2.20 3.77
CA GLY A 190 5.38 -1.55 5.08
C GLY A 190 6.21 -2.32 6.12
N GLY A 191 6.54 -3.60 5.85
CA GLY A 191 7.02 -4.52 6.88
C GLY A 191 8.50 -4.49 7.25
N GLN A 192 9.37 -3.78 6.54
CA GLN A 192 10.77 -3.63 6.95
C GLN A 192 11.25 -2.20 6.73
N THR A 193 11.18 -1.37 7.77
CA THR A 193 12.20 -0.34 7.92
C THR A 193 13.54 -1.07 7.96
N LYS A 194 14.35 -0.94 6.90
CA LYS A 194 15.75 -1.38 6.94
C LYS A 194 16.38 -0.70 8.15
N LEU A 195 16.60 -1.45 9.21
CA LEU A 195 17.50 -1.04 10.28
C LEU A 195 18.88 -0.99 9.63
N ASN A 196 19.27 0.15 9.12
CA ASN A 196 20.63 0.39 8.62
C ASN A 196 21.56 0.40 9.83
N LEU A 197 21.90 -0.81 10.32
CA LEU A 197 23.00 -1.04 11.25
C LEU A 197 24.36 -1.03 10.54
N ALA A 198 24.42 -0.65 9.24
CA ALA A 198 25.65 -0.53 8.52
C ALA A 198 26.46 0.66 9.02
N SER A 199 27.34 0.34 9.94
CA SER A 199 28.50 1.10 10.32
C SER A 199 29.35 1.53 9.10
N LYS A 200 29.85 2.76 9.19
CA LYS A 200 31.12 3.24 8.64
C LYS A 200 31.63 2.59 7.33
N GLY A 201 31.40 3.27 6.23
CA GLY A 201 32.08 3.06 4.95
C GLY A 201 31.76 4.22 4.03
N SER A 202 32.71 5.10 3.88
CA SER A 202 32.84 6.22 2.95
C SER A 202 31.97 6.17 1.68
N GLY A 203 31.09 7.18 1.48
CA GLY A 203 30.39 7.39 0.23
C GLY A 203 29.14 8.25 0.40
N GLU A 204 29.20 9.44 -0.09
CA GLU A 204 28.21 10.50 -0.12
C GLU A 204 26.76 10.03 -0.40
N ASN A 205 25.91 10.04 0.63
CA ASN A 205 24.49 10.36 0.56
C ASN A 205 23.97 10.75 1.94
N GLN A 206 24.02 12.05 2.21
CA GLN A 206 23.61 12.72 3.46
C GLN A 206 22.09 12.84 3.57
N SER A 207 21.32 11.77 3.75
CA SER A 207 19.90 11.95 4.06
C SER A 207 19.33 11.08 5.20
N ASP A 208 20.11 10.16 5.76
CA ASP A 208 19.69 9.34 6.90
C ASP A 208 20.71 9.35 8.08
N ALA A 209 21.44 10.45 8.24
CA ALA A 209 22.25 10.63 9.43
C ALA A 209 21.33 10.68 10.65
N LEU A 210 21.47 9.73 11.55
CA LEU A 210 20.87 9.74 12.88
C LEU A 210 21.05 11.15 13.47
N ARG A 211 19.96 11.89 13.57
CA ARG A 211 19.94 13.22 14.18
C ARG A 211 20.37 13.05 15.62
N ARG A 212 21.65 13.30 15.91
CA ARG A 212 22.13 13.36 17.28
C ARG A 212 21.37 14.50 17.97
N LEU A 213 20.51 14.13 18.89
CA LEU A 213 19.87 15.12 19.76
C LEU A 213 20.98 15.85 20.51
N ASN A 214 21.07 17.15 20.29
CA ASN A 214 21.99 18.00 21.04
C ASN A 214 21.48 18.05 22.48
N ARG A 215 22.09 17.25 23.36
CA ARG A 215 21.77 17.22 24.79
C ARG A 215 22.39 18.44 25.41
N ASN A 216 21.68 19.58 25.34
CA ASN A 216 22.04 20.78 26.11
C ASN A 216 21.99 20.44 27.61
N GLY A 217 23.12 20.00 28.13
CA GLY A 217 23.48 20.12 29.56
C GLY A 217 22.69 19.36 30.63
N ASN A 218 21.52 18.82 30.35
CA ASN A 218 20.75 18.08 31.34
C ASN A 218 21.25 16.63 31.46
N LYS A 219 22.10 16.39 32.45
CA LYS A 219 22.45 15.04 32.85
C LYS A 219 21.16 14.35 33.32
N LEU A 220 20.83 13.24 32.69
CA LEU A 220 19.74 12.37 33.16
C LEU A 220 20.05 11.95 34.61
N LYS A 221 19.08 12.15 35.51
CA LYS A 221 19.20 11.70 36.88
C LYS A 221 19.20 10.14 36.87
N VAL A 222 20.35 9.58 37.18
CA VAL A 222 20.46 8.13 37.38
C VAL A 222 19.93 7.81 38.77
N ILE A 223 18.80 7.14 38.85
CA ILE A 223 18.26 6.61 40.13
C ILE A 223 19.09 5.37 40.45
N LYS A 224 19.81 5.41 41.55
CA LYS A 224 20.54 4.26 42.09
C LYS A 224 19.62 3.52 43.04
N ALA A 225 19.77 2.19 43.08
CA ALA A 225 19.06 1.37 44.04
C ALA A 225 19.39 1.78 45.47
N SER A 226 18.42 1.71 46.37
CA SER A 226 18.58 1.94 47.79
C SER A 226 19.32 0.77 48.44
N ALA A 227 19.83 0.96 49.64
CA ALA A 227 20.50 -0.11 50.42
C ALA A 227 19.58 -1.30 50.65
N ASP A 228 18.29 -1.04 50.91
CA ASP A 228 17.29 -2.10 51.12
C ASP A 228 17.00 -2.90 49.86
N GLU A 229 16.91 -2.23 48.70
CA GLU A 229 16.73 -2.89 47.41
C GLU A 229 17.92 -3.76 47.04
N LEU A 230 19.13 -3.28 47.33
CA LEU A 230 20.36 -4.07 47.14
C LEU A 230 20.39 -5.30 48.05
N ALA A 231 20.02 -5.17 49.34
CA ALA A 231 19.97 -6.27 50.27
C ALA A 231 18.93 -7.34 49.87
N GLN A 232 17.75 -6.89 49.39
CA GLN A 232 16.73 -7.79 48.85
C GLN A 232 17.21 -8.51 47.59
N HIS A 233 17.92 -7.80 46.72
CA HIS A 233 18.51 -8.37 45.52
C HIS A 233 19.51 -9.48 45.85
N GLU A 234 20.45 -9.21 46.75
CA GLU A 234 21.44 -10.22 47.18
C GLU A 234 20.77 -11.43 47.81
N SER A 235 19.77 -11.25 48.67
CA SER A 235 18.99 -12.35 49.24
C SER A 235 18.33 -13.22 48.18
N ARG A 236 17.85 -12.62 47.08
CA ARG A 236 17.30 -13.36 45.93
C ARG A 236 18.38 -14.15 45.21
N LEU A 237 19.56 -13.57 44.99
CA LEU A 237 20.69 -14.25 44.36
C LEU A 237 21.13 -15.47 45.18
N ASP A 238 21.13 -15.41 46.53
CA ASP A 238 21.41 -16.54 47.41
C ASP A 238 20.43 -17.71 47.21
N ILE A 239 19.13 -17.40 47.00
CA ILE A 239 18.11 -18.42 46.72
C ILE A 239 18.38 -19.10 45.38
N VAL A 240 18.72 -18.31 44.35
CA VAL A 240 19.02 -18.81 43.00
C VAL A 240 20.25 -19.71 43.03
N GLU A 241 21.29 -19.32 43.74
CA GLU A 241 22.53 -20.07 43.88
C GLU A 241 22.32 -21.40 44.62
N LYS A 242 21.52 -21.39 45.70
CA LYS A 242 21.13 -22.59 46.41
C LYS A 242 20.31 -23.57 45.57
N ALA A 243 19.43 -23.07 44.71
CA ALA A 243 18.58 -23.90 43.87
C ALA A 243 19.29 -24.41 42.61
N GLY A 244 20.20 -23.63 42.01
CA GLY A 244 20.85 -23.91 40.74
C GLY A 244 22.34 -24.26 40.81
N GLY A 245 22.94 -24.24 42.00
CA GLY A 245 24.37 -24.53 42.21
C GLY A 245 25.34 -23.47 41.71
N LYS A 246 24.87 -22.50 40.86
CA LYS A 246 25.67 -21.37 40.35
C LYS A 246 24.76 -20.21 40.00
N CYS A 247 25.14 -18.99 40.37
CA CYS A 247 24.42 -17.78 40.01
C CYS A 247 25.19 -17.01 38.94
N LEU A 248 24.65 -16.99 37.71
CA LEU A 248 25.24 -16.29 36.55
C LEU A 248 25.28 -14.75 36.70
N TRP A 249 24.55 -14.20 37.65
CA TRP A 249 24.49 -12.75 37.92
C TRP A 249 25.55 -12.29 38.95
N ARG A 250 26.28 -13.23 39.54
CA ARG A 250 27.46 -12.92 40.36
C ARG A 250 28.70 -13.18 39.52
N PRO A 251 29.52 -12.13 39.23
CA PRO A 251 30.78 -12.36 38.55
C PRO A 251 31.67 -13.29 39.39
N GLU A 252 32.32 -14.26 38.73
CA GLU A 252 33.33 -15.10 39.40
C GLU A 252 34.41 -14.16 39.98
N GLN A 253 34.65 -14.24 41.27
CA GLN A 253 35.82 -13.62 41.85
C GLN A 253 37.03 -14.37 41.30
N ASN A 254 37.68 -13.77 40.29
CA ASN A 254 39.02 -14.22 39.92
C ASN A 254 39.94 -13.82 41.07
N ASP A 255 40.31 -14.79 41.87
CA ASP A 255 41.43 -14.64 42.79
C ASP A 255 42.68 -14.29 41.98
N ALA A 256 43.18 -13.07 42.20
CA ALA A 256 44.43 -12.58 41.64
C ALA A 256 45.57 -12.94 42.61
#